data_f3dc2f5d1c7a0a36a0df312a1094427a
#
_entry.id   f3dc2f5d1c7a0a36a0df312a1094427a
#
_cell.length_a   1.000
_cell.length_b   1.000
_cell.length_c   1.000
_cell.angle_alpha   90.00
_cell.angle_beta   90.00
_cell.angle_gamma   90.00
#
_symmetry.space_group_name_H-M   'P 1'
#
loop_
_entity.id
_entity.type
_entity.pdbx_description
1 polymer ?
#
loop_
_entity_poly.entity_id
_entity_poly.type
_entity_poly.pdbx_seq_one_letter_code
_entity_poly.pdbx_strand_id
1 'polypeptide(L)'
;TATVSRTIALCGPLLAVTVFAAAIAVAAAALAVRLRSLQRAGLFTRPRLPRELDLALRYGLPLAAAGSARFLLAYGDRFVIERFHGLDAVARYTVPFDLLGKLGELVAVPMQLAAVPVLFRLWSESGAEATSRAASQTLATTASLLVPVAVLYALFAEDLVVTVASAKYAGAGELTPYILPGIIFSCCNFVVVAGMTIRKRTVQVARNVAVAALINVLLNFLLVPSGGLAGAGL
;
A
#
# COMPACT_ATOMS: atom_id res chain seq x y z
N THR A 1 3.07 32.54 -17.85
CA THR A 1 2.21 31.64 -17.05
C THR A 1 2.64 30.17 -17.17
N ALA A 2 3.01 29.67 -18.36
CA ALA A 2 3.44 28.28 -18.58
C ALA A 2 4.76 27.91 -17.85
N THR A 3 5.68 28.85 -17.68
CA THR A 3 6.97 28.63 -16.98
C THR A 3 6.77 28.47 -15.47
N VAL A 4 5.90 29.26 -14.85
CA VAL A 4 5.60 29.19 -13.42
C VAL A 4 4.91 27.85 -13.09
N SER A 5 3.98 27.40 -13.94
CA SER A 5 3.31 26.11 -13.77
C SER A 5 4.28 24.93 -13.88
N ARG A 6 5.25 24.98 -14.79
CA ARG A 6 6.30 23.94 -14.92
C ARG A 6 7.25 23.94 -13.71
N THR A 7 7.59 25.11 -13.17
CA THR A 7 8.47 25.20 -11.98
C THR A 7 7.77 24.64 -10.74
N ILE A 8 6.47 24.91 -10.55
CA ILE A 8 5.68 24.36 -9.45
C ILE A 8 5.52 22.85 -9.58
N ALA A 9 5.31 22.33 -10.79
CA ALA A 9 5.18 20.89 -11.05
C ALA A 9 6.48 20.11 -10.78
N LEU A 10 7.66 20.73 -11.00
CA LEU A 10 8.95 20.11 -10.70
C LEU A 10 9.35 20.29 -9.21
N CYS A 11 8.92 21.37 -8.55
CA CYS A 11 9.22 21.59 -7.14
C CYS A 11 8.38 20.75 -6.18
N GLY A 12 7.16 20.36 -6.57
CA GLY A 12 6.25 19.58 -5.70
C GLY A 12 6.82 18.22 -5.28
N PRO A 13 7.23 17.36 -6.20
CA PRO A 13 7.82 16.05 -5.85
C PRO A 13 9.17 16.17 -5.14
N LEU A 14 10.03 17.13 -5.56
CA LEU A 14 11.29 17.41 -4.88
C LEU A 14 11.06 17.91 -3.46
N LEU A 15 10.08 18.77 -3.24
CA LEU A 15 9.73 19.29 -1.92
C LEU A 15 9.15 18.17 -1.04
N ALA A 16 8.32 17.28 -1.58
CA ALA A 16 7.82 16.12 -0.86
C ALA A 16 8.95 15.17 -0.45
N VAL A 17 9.88 14.87 -1.36
CA VAL A 17 11.05 14.02 -1.07
C VAL A 17 11.96 14.66 -0.04
N THR A 18 12.22 15.98 -0.13
CA THR A 18 13.06 16.69 0.85
C THR A 18 12.41 16.80 2.22
N VAL A 19 11.09 17.03 2.30
CA VAL A 19 10.34 17.02 3.57
C VAL A 19 10.34 15.64 4.20
N PHE A 20 10.15 14.59 3.40
CA PHE A 20 10.19 13.21 3.88
C PHE A 20 11.60 12.81 4.36
N ALA A 21 12.64 13.16 3.60
CA ALA A 21 14.03 12.94 3.99
C ALA A 21 14.40 13.74 5.27
N ALA A 22 13.93 14.97 5.39
CA ALA A 22 14.11 15.79 6.59
C ALA A 22 13.38 15.18 7.80
N ALA A 23 12.16 14.67 7.63
CA ALA A 23 11.41 14.01 8.69
C ALA A 23 12.14 12.73 9.18
N ILE A 24 12.68 11.92 8.27
CA ILE A 24 13.49 10.75 8.61
C ILE A 24 14.78 11.18 9.35
N ALA A 25 15.46 12.21 8.88
CA ALA A 25 16.68 12.73 9.53
C ALA A 25 16.39 13.23 10.95
N VAL A 26 15.29 13.97 11.16
CA VAL A 26 14.84 14.43 12.47
C VAL A 26 14.49 13.27 13.39
N ALA A 27 13.76 12.26 12.89
CA ALA A 27 13.42 11.07 13.67
C ALA A 27 14.69 10.28 14.05
N ALA A 28 15.64 10.11 13.14
CA ALA A 28 16.91 9.46 13.39
C ALA A 28 17.76 10.24 14.41
N ALA A 29 17.81 11.58 14.31
CA ALA A 29 18.49 12.43 15.27
C ALA A 29 17.85 12.36 16.66
N ALA A 30 16.51 12.40 16.76
CA ALA A 30 15.78 12.25 18.01
C ALA A 30 16.04 10.89 18.66
N LEU A 31 16.03 9.81 17.86
CA LEU A 31 16.37 8.47 18.31
C LEU A 31 17.82 8.39 18.81
N ALA A 32 18.76 8.99 18.07
CA ALA A 32 20.18 9.03 18.47
C ALA A 32 20.39 9.79 19.78
N VAL A 33 19.68 10.92 19.99
CA VAL A 33 19.70 11.67 21.24
C VAL A 33 19.11 10.85 22.40
N ARG A 34 17.99 10.16 22.16
CA ARG A 34 17.38 9.25 23.15
C ARG A 34 18.31 8.10 23.51
N LEU A 35 18.93 7.46 22.52
CA LEU A 35 19.89 6.38 22.75
C LEU A 35 21.10 6.87 23.56
N ARG A 36 21.64 8.08 23.24
CA ARG A 36 22.73 8.68 24.04
C ARG A 36 22.32 9.01 25.47
N SER A 37 21.11 9.48 25.70
CA SER A 37 20.61 9.75 27.06
C SER A 37 20.45 8.47 27.88
N LEU A 38 19.96 7.38 27.27
CA LEU A 38 19.84 6.06 27.92
C LEU A 38 21.20 5.43 28.19
N GLN A 39 22.20 5.65 27.30
CA GLN A 39 23.57 5.23 27.52
C GLN A 39 24.21 5.98 28.72
N ARG A 40 23.97 7.30 28.83
CA ARG A 40 24.45 8.12 29.97
C ARG A 40 23.80 7.72 31.30
N ALA A 41 22.56 7.24 31.26
CA ALA A 41 21.84 6.73 32.42
C ALA A 41 22.27 5.30 32.83
N GLY A 42 23.24 4.70 32.16
CA GLY A 42 23.73 3.35 32.47
C GLY A 42 22.75 2.22 32.13
N LEU A 43 21.62 2.53 31.49
CA LEU A 43 20.58 1.59 31.12
C LEU A 43 20.93 0.75 29.87
N PHE A 44 21.96 1.15 29.14
CA PHE A 44 22.49 0.42 27.98
C PHE A 44 24.01 0.32 28.06
N THR A 45 24.54 -0.89 28.07
CA THR A 45 25.95 -1.15 27.79
C THR A 45 26.25 -0.76 26.32
N ARG A 46 27.45 -0.22 26.07
CA ARG A 46 27.86 0.18 24.71
C ARG A 46 27.59 -0.95 23.71
N PRO A 47 26.80 -0.73 22.66
CA PRO A 47 26.59 -1.74 21.65
C PRO A 47 27.94 -2.16 21.07
N ARG A 48 28.21 -3.45 20.99
CA ARG A 48 29.33 -3.99 20.22
C ARG A 48 28.97 -3.84 18.74
N LEU A 49 29.29 -2.66 18.21
CA LEU A 49 28.87 -2.13 16.91
C LEU A 49 28.91 -3.12 15.71
N PRO A 50 29.90 -4.02 15.56
CA PRO A 50 29.96 -4.84 14.34
C PRO A 50 28.85 -5.88 14.24
N ARG A 51 28.47 -6.52 15.35
CA ARG A 51 27.52 -7.64 15.34
C ARG A 51 26.06 -7.17 15.31
N GLU A 52 25.78 -6.03 15.96
CA GLU A 52 24.44 -5.44 16.00
C GLU A 52 24.10 -4.72 14.69
N LEU A 53 25.11 -4.10 14.04
CA LEU A 53 24.96 -3.51 12.72
C LEU A 53 24.71 -4.59 11.66
N ASP A 54 25.44 -5.70 11.68
CA ASP A 54 25.21 -6.84 10.79
C ASP A 54 23.80 -7.41 10.98
N LEU A 55 23.37 -7.57 12.24
CA LEU A 55 22.01 -8.01 12.55
C LEU A 55 20.96 -7.02 12.05
N ALA A 56 21.15 -5.72 12.30
CA ALA A 56 20.25 -4.67 11.86
C ALA A 56 20.15 -4.60 10.31
N LEU A 57 21.26 -4.76 9.60
CA LEU A 57 21.29 -4.80 8.14
C LEU A 57 20.64 -6.06 7.58
N ARG A 58 20.89 -7.22 8.17
CA ARG A 58 20.29 -8.49 7.73
C ARG A 58 18.77 -8.50 7.87
N TYR A 59 18.21 -7.83 8.87
CA TYR A 59 16.76 -7.72 9.05
C TYR A 59 16.18 -6.47 8.38
N GLY A 60 16.86 -5.33 8.49
CA GLY A 60 16.37 -4.04 7.99
C GLY A 60 16.38 -3.94 6.47
N LEU A 61 17.42 -4.46 5.80
CA LEU A 61 17.53 -4.38 4.35
C LEU A 61 16.43 -5.16 3.61
N PRO A 62 16.11 -6.43 3.96
CA PRO A 62 14.98 -7.13 3.37
C PRO A 62 13.64 -6.45 3.65
N LEU A 63 13.47 -5.88 4.84
CA LEU A 63 12.25 -5.16 5.21
C LEU A 63 12.11 -3.86 4.41
N ALA A 64 13.19 -3.11 4.24
CA ALA A 64 13.22 -1.91 3.40
C ALA A 64 12.93 -2.25 1.92
N ALA A 65 13.53 -3.32 1.40
CA ALA A 65 13.27 -3.80 0.04
C ALA A 65 11.80 -4.21 -0.14
N ALA A 66 11.21 -4.91 0.83
CA ALA A 66 9.79 -5.26 0.82
C ALA A 66 8.89 -4.02 0.88
N GLY A 67 9.26 -3.01 1.69
CA GLY A 67 8.57 -1.72 1.74
C GLY A 67 8.61 -0.97 0.42
N SER A 68 9.78 -0.92 -0.22
CA SER A 68 9.95 -0.32 -1.56
C SER A 68 9.15 -1.04 -2.63
N ALA A 69 9.12 -2.38 -2.59
CA ALA A 69 8.30 -3.18 -3.51
C ALA A 69 6.80 -2.92 -3.31
N ARG A 70 6.34 -2.77 -2.06
CA ARG A 70 4.95 -2.39 -1.77
C ARG A 70 4.62 -0.98 -2.27
N PHE A 71 5.54 -0.04 -2.13
CA PHE A 71 5.37 1.31 -2.66
C PHE A 71 5.24 1.29 -4.19
N LEU A 72 6.10 0.55 -4.89
CA LEU A 72 6.01 0.39 -6.34
C LEU A 72 4.70 -0.30 -6.76
N LEU A 73 4.24 -1.29 -6.02
CA LEU A 73 2.97 -1.96 -6.29
C LEU A 73 1.77 -1.04 -6.09
N ALA A 74 1.84 -0.11 -5.12
CA ALA A 74 0.73 0.79 -4.79
C ALA A 74 0.69 2.07 -5.65
N TYR A 75 1.83 2.50 -6.19
CA TYR A 75 1.95 3.80 -6.84
C TYR A 75 2.69 3.75 -8.18
N GLY A 76 3.20 2.59 -8.60
CA GLY A 76 4.00 2.42 -9.82
C GLY A 76 3.23 2.77 -11.09
N ASP A 77 1.94 2.46 -11.13
CA ASP A 77 1.00 2.79 -12.18
C ASP A 77 0.96 4.30 -12.49
N ARG A 78 0.95 5.15 -11.45
CA ARG A 78 0.91 6.61 -11.58
C ARG A 78 2.13 7.17 -12.31
N PHE A 79 3.32 6.62 -12.08
CA PHE A 79 4.53 7.04 -12.80
C PHE A 79 4.47 6.67 -14.29
N VAL A 80 3.90 5.51 -14.60
CA VAL A 80 3.74 5.07 -16.00
C VAL A 80 2.66 5.91 -16.70
N ILE A 81 1.52 6.15 -16.05
CA ILE A 81 0.47 7.03 -16.58
C ILE A 81 1.01 8.44 -16.83
N GLU A 82 1.77 9.01 -15.88
CA GLU A 82 2.37 10.33 -16.04
C GLU A 82 3.28 10.39 -17.28
N ARG A 83 4.11 9.36 -17.46
CA ARG A 83 5.07 9.29 -18.57
C ARG A 83 4.40 9.27 -19.95
N PHE A 84 3.26 8.61 -20.10
CA PHE A 84 2.59 8.41 -21.38
C PHE A 84 1.40 9.36 -21.64
N HIS A 85 0.69 9.76 -20.59
CA HIS A 85 -0.56 10.51 -20.70
C HIS A 85 -0.58 11.82 -19.89
N GLY A 86 0.48 12.11 -19.11
CA GLY A 86 0.64 13.36 -18.37
C GLY A 86 -0.13 13.41 -17.02
N LEU A 87 0.07 14.51 -16.29
CA LEU A 87 -0.43 14.70 -14.93
C LEU A 87 -1.96 14.73 -14.83
N ASP A 88 -2.66 15.26 -15.82
CA ASP A 88 -4.14 15.29 -15.81
C ASP A 88 -4.72 13.87 -15.88
N ALA A 89 -4.08 12.97 -16.61
CA ALA A 89 -4.45 11.56 -16.68
C ALA A 89 -4.20 10.86 -15.33
N VAL A 90 -3.07 11.14 -14.66
CA VAL A 90 -2.80 10.64 -13.30
C VAL A 90 -3.90 11.06 -12.34
N ALA A 91 -4.31 12.32 -12.37
CA ALA A 91 -5.36 12.83 -11.49
C ALA A 91 -6.71 12.12 -11.74
N ARG A 92 -7.09 11.94 -13.01
CA ARG A 92 -8.33 11.22 -13.39
C ARG A 92 -8.32 9.75 -12.96
N TYR A 93 -7.18 9.09 -12.99
CA TYR A 93 -7.02 7.72 -12.52
C TYR A 93 -7.04 7.63 -10.99
N THR A 94 -6.28 8.52 -10.33
CA THR A 94 -6.05 8.46 -8.89
C THR A 94 -7.32 8.73 -8.08
N VAL A 95 -8.17 9.66 -8.53
CA VAL A 95 -9.38 10.04 -7.79
C VAL A 95 -10.33 8.87 -7.56
N PRO A 96 -10.83 8.14 -8.60
CA PRO A 96 -11.71 7.00 -8.38
C PRO A 96 -10.99 5.85 -7.66
N PHE A 97 -9.69 5.64 -7.92
CA PHE A 97 -8.88 4.61 -7.27
C PHE A 97 -8.79 4.84 -5.75
N ASP A 98 -8.41 6.06 -5.34
CA ASP A 98 -8.26 6.38 -3.92
C ASP A 98 -9.60 6.42 -3.20
N LEU A 99 -10.66 6.91 -3.85
CA LEU A 99 -12.00 6.95 -3.27
C LEU A 99 -12.53 5.53 -2.99
N LEU A 100 -12.47 4.64 -3.99
CA LEU A 100 -12.84 3.24 -3.82
C LEU A 100 -11.94 2.53 -2.80
N GLY A 101 -10.64 2.81 -2.84
CA GLY A 101 -9.68 2.27 -1.88
C GLY A 101 -10.01 2.65 -0.44
N LYS A 102 -10.35 3.92 -0.19
CA LYS A 102 -10.77 4.39 1.14
C LYS A 102 -12.06 3.76 1.62
N LEU A 103 -13.05 3.60 0.75
CA LEU A 103 -14.27 2.87 1.09
C LEU A 103 -13.98 1.39 1.42
N GLY A 104 -13.11 0.74 0.66
CA GLY A 104 -12.66 -0.62 0.95
C GLY A 104 -11.91 -0.73 2.29
N GLU A 105 -11.06 0.24 2.61
CA GLU A 105 -10.34 0.29 3.89
C GLU A 105 -11.28 0.41 5.09
N LEU A 106 -12.43 1.09 4.98
CA LEU A 106 -13.42 1.17 6.05
C LEU A 106 -13.94 -0.21 6.48
N VAL A 107 -13.95 -1.18 5.58
CA VAL A 107 -14.30 -2.57 5.89
C VAL A 107 -13.05 -3.37 6.25
N ALA A 108 -11.99 -3.29 5.44
CA ALA A 108 -10.83 -4.17 5.57
C ALA A 108 -10.03 -3.90 6.84
N VAL A 109 -9.85 -2.63 7.25
CA VAL A 109 -9.02 -2.29 8.42
C VAL A 109 -9.61 -2.79 9.73
N PRO A 110 -10.91 -2.56 10.06
CA PRO A 110 -11.51 -3.14 11.26
C PRO A 110 -11.49 -4.67 11.25
N MET A 111 -11.76 -5.29 10.09
CA MET A 111 -11.69 -6.75 9.96
C MET A 111 -10.28 -7.29 10.22
N GLN A 112 -9.25 -6.62 9.69
CA GLN A 112 -7.86 -6.97 9.94
C GLN A 112 -7.50 -6.84 11.42
N LEU A 113 -7.86 -5.74 12.07
CA LEU A 113 -7.56 -5.48 13.48
C LEU A 113 -8.24 -6.50 14.41
N ALA A 114 -9.46 -6.93 14.07
CA ALA A 114 -10.19 -7.91 14.85
C ALA A 114 -9.70 -9.34 14.59
N ALA A 115 -9.52 -9.72 13.33
CA ALA A 115 -9.27 -11.10 12.95
C ALA A 115 -7.82 -11.55 13.13
N VAL A 116 -6.84 -10.69 12.84
CA VAL A 116 -5.43 -11.11 12.86
C VAL A 116 -4.98 -11.62 14.24
N PRO A 117 -5.25 -10.95 15.38
CA PRO A 117 -4.90 -11.48 16.70
C PRO A 117 -5.59 -12.81 17.00
N VAL A 118 -6.84 -12.98 16.56
CA VAL A 118 -7.60 -14.22 16.75
C VAL A 118 -6.96 -15.37 15.97
N LEU A 119 -6.55 -15.13 14.73
CA LEU A 119 -5.87 -16.14 13.92
C LEU A 119 -4.54 -16.58 14.54
N PHE A 120 -3.76 -15.65 15.10
CA PHE A 120 -2.52 -15.97 15.80
C PHE A 120 -2.77 -16.80 17.06
N ARG A 121 -3.79 -16.46 17.85
CA ARG A 121 -4.19 -17.21 19.04
C ARG A 121 -4.65 -18.62 18.69
N LEU A 122 -5.55 -18.75 17.69
CA LEU A 122 -6.04 -20.06 17.25
C LEU A 122 -4.92 -20.98 16.75
N TRP A 123 -3.92 -20.40 16.08
CA TRP A 123 -2.76 -21.18 15.65
C TRP A 123 -2.00 -21.79 16.82
N SER A 124 -1.81 -21.04 17.91
CA SER A 124 -1.08 -21.50 19.10
C SER A 124 -1.89 -22.47 19.96
N GLU A 125 -3.21 -22.29 20.05
CA GLU A 125 -4.08 -23.05 20.96
C GLU A 125 -4.75 -24.26 20.27
N SER A 126 -5.17 -24.11 19.01
CA SER A 126 -6.06 -25.07 18.32
C SER A 126 -5.47 -25.63 17.01
N GLY A 127 -4.29 -25.15 16.61
CA GLY A 127 -3.55 -25.68 15.47
C GLY A 127 -4.04 -25.19 14.10
N ALA A 128 -3.50 -25.84 13.05
CA ALA A 128 -3.62 -25.40 11.67
C ALA A 128 -5.04 -25.46 11.09
N GLU A 129 -5.79 -26.50 11.44
CA GLU A 129 -7.13 -26.73 10.87
C GLU A 129 -8.15 -25.69 11.37
N ALA A 130 -8.17 -25.44 12.68
CA ALA A 130 -9.02 -24.40 13.27
C ALA A 130 -8.70 -23.04 12.72
N THR A 131 -7.39 -22.69 12.61
CA THR A 131 -6.93 -21.44 12.03
C THR A 131 -7.33 -21.31 10.56
N SER A 132 -7.23 -22.36 9.77
CA SER A 132 -7.63 -22.34 8.35
C SER A 132 -9.13 -22.10 8.18
N ARG A 133 -9.97 -22.75 9.00
CA ARG A 133 -11.43 -22.52 9.01
C ARG A 133 -11.75 -21.06 9.38
N ALA A 134 -11.13 -20.54 10.43
CA ALA A 134 -11.33 -19.16 10.84
C ALA A 134 -10.84 -18.15 9.77
N ALA A 135 -9.71 -18.43 9.12
CA ALA A 135 -9.21 -17.60 8.02
C ALA A 135 -10.17 -17.59 6.82
N SER A 136 -10.72 -18.75 6.44
CA SER A 136 -11.72 -18.85 5.37
C SER A 136 -13.01 -18.11 5.72
N GLN A 137 -13.48 -18.22 6.96
CA GLN A 137 -14.64 -17.47 7.44
C GLN A 137 -14.37 -15.95 7.44
N THR A 138 -13.20 -15.52 7.91
CA THR A 138 -12.78 -14.12 7.87
C THR A 138 -12.78 -13.60 6.43
N LEU A 139 -12.21 -14.36 5.50
CA LEU A 139 -12.18 -13.98 4.09
C LEU A 139 -13.59 -13.86 3.52
N ALA A 140 -14.45 -14.86 3.76
CA ALA A 140 -15.84 -14.85 3.30
C ALA A 140 -16.62 -13.67 3.88
N THR A 141 -16.48 -13.40 5.19
CA THR A 141 -17.14 -12.27 5.84
C THR A 141 -16.63 -10.93 5.29
N THR A 142 -15.32 -10.78 5.13
CA THR A 142 -14.75 -9.56 4.54
C THR A 142 -15.26 -9.34 3.12
N ALA A 143 -15.25 -10.37 2.29
CA ALA A 143 -15.76 -10.31 0.92
C ALA A 143 -17.26 -9.97 0.88
N SER A 144 -18.08 -10.60 1.74
CA SER A 144 -19.53 -10.34 1.79
C SER A 144 -19.86 -8.91 2.25
N LEU A 145 -19.01 -8.28 3.04
CA LEU A 145 -19.14 -6.86 3.41
C LEU A 145 -18.63 -5.91 2.30
N LEU A 146 -17.57 -6.31 1.59
CA LEU A 146 -17.00 -5.50 0.50
C LEU A 146 -17.88 -5.49 -0.75
N VAL A 147 -18.53 -6.61 -1.08
CA VAL A 147 -19.36 -6.72 -2.29
C VAL A 147 -20.47 -5.66 -2.35
N PRO A 148 -21.30 -5.45 -1.31
CA PRO A 148 -22.30 -4.37 -1.32
C PRO A 148 -21.68 -2.98 -1.47
N VAL A 149 -20.55 -2.71 -0.80
CA VAL A 149 -19.84 -1.44 -0.92
C VAL A 149 -19.35 -1.23 -2.35
N ALA A 150 -18.77 -2.28 -2.95
CA ALA A 150 -18.28 -2.25 -4.32
C ALA A 150 -19.42 -2.04 -5.34
N VAL A 151 -20.57 -2.71 -5.16
CA VAL A 151 -21.76 -2.55 -6.01
C VAL A 151 -22.31 -1.13 -5.88
N LEU A 152 -22.48 -0.62 -4.66
CA LEU A 152 -22.95 0.75 -4.44
C LEU A 152 -21.97 1.77 -5.05
N TYR A 153 -20.67 1.57 -4.86
CA TYR A 153 -19.68 2.43 -5.50
C TYR A 153 -19.79 2.38 -7.02
N ALA A 154 -19.92 1.20 -7.62
CA ALA A 154 -20.00 1.04 -9.07
C ALA A 154 -21.25 1.74 -9.66
N LEU A 155 -22.38 1.72 -8.92
CA LEU A 155 -23.62 2.37 -9.34
C LEU A 155 -23.54 3.91 -9.26
N PHE A 156 -22.82 4.45 -8.30
CA PHE A 156 -22.75 5.89 -8.03
C PHE A 156 -21.34 6.46 -8.26
N ALA A 157 -20.45 5.74 -8.94
CA ALA A 157 -19.04 6.11 -9.08
C ALA A 157 -18.84 7.51 -9.65
N GLU A 158 -19.58 7.86 -10.70
CA GLU A 158 -19.49 9.16 -11.35
C GLU A 158 -19.98 10.28 -10.42
N ASP A 159 -21.15 10.10 -9.80
CA ASP A 159 -21.71 11.07 -8.87
C ASP A 159 -20.83 11.28 -7.64
N LEU A 160 -20.25 10.20 -7.12
CA LEU A 160 -19.30 10.25 -6.00
C LEU A 160 -18.03 11.00 -6.37
N VAL A 161 -17.45 10.70 -7.54
CA VAL A 161 -16.25 11.38 -8.02
C VAL A 161 -16.50 12.87 -8.21
N VAL A 162 -17.58 13.25 -8.85
CA VAL A 162 -17.93 14.66 -9.09
C VAL A 162 -18.24 15.38 -7.79
N THR A 163 -19.00 14.77 -6.88
CA THR A 163 -19.42 15.39 -5.62
C THR A 163 -18.26 15.54 -4.63
N VAL A 164 -17.42 14.49 -4.49
CA VAL A 164 -16.35 14.46 -3.47
C VAL A 164 -15.11 15.17 -3.96
N ALA A 165 -14.74 14.98 -5.22
CA ALA A 165 -13.50 15.56 -5.75
C ALA A 165 -13.75 16.87 -6.51
N SER A 166 -14.44 16.84 -7.63
CA SER A 166 -14.85 18.02 -8.42
C SER A 166 -15.46 17.60 -9.75
N ALA A 167 -16.31 18.46 -10.36
CA ALA A 167 -16.79 18.32 -11.74
C ALA A 167 -15.65 18.25 -12.79
N LYS A 168 -14.44 18.72 -12.46
CA LYS A 168 -13.24 18.58 -13.32
C LYS A 168 -12.93 17.11 -13.64
N TYR A 169 -13.30 16.18 -12.78
CA TYR A 169 -13.03 14.75 -12.92
C TYR A 169 -14.20 13.95 -13.48
N ALA A 170 -15.19 14.65 -14.07
CA ALA A 170 -16.28 14.00 -14.77
C ALA A 170 -15.75 13.02 -15.83
N GLY A 171 -16.39 11.84 -15.93
CA GLY A 171 -15.96 10.73 -16.75
C GLY A 171 -14.91 9.81 -16.11
N ALA A 172 -14.34 10.17 -14.95
CA ALA A 172 -13.37 9.29 -14.28
C ALA A 172 -14.02 8.07 -13.61
N GLY A 173 -15.31 8.14 -13.30
CA GLY A 173 -16.09 7.00 -12.79
C GLY A 173 -16.14 5.80 -13.73
N GLU A 174 -15.95 6.00 -15.04
CA GLU A 174 -15.88 4.94 -16.06
C GLU A 174 -14.71 3.97 -15.85
N LEU A 175 -13.69 4.37 -15.08
CA LEU A 175 -12.55 3.50 -14.71
C LEU A 175 -12.91 2.47 -13.63
N THR A 176 -14.02 2.63 -12.94
CA THR A 176 -14.45 1.76 -11.82
C THR A 176 -14.42 0.26 -12.14
N PRO A 177 -14.95 -0.24 -13.28
CA PRO A 177 -14.93 -1.68 -13.57
C PRO A 177 -13.53 -2.27 -13.66
N TYR A 178 -12.53 -1.48 -14.03
CA TYR A 178 -11.15 -1.92 -14.18
C TYR A 178 -10.39 -1.95 -12.85
N ILE A 179 -10.65 -0.98 -11.96
CA ILE A 179 -9.95 -0.88 -10.66
C ILE A 179 -10.63 -1.67 -9.53
N LEU A 180 -11.92 -1.92 -9.63
CA LEU A 180 -12.74 -2.52 -8.57
C LEU A 180 -12.27 -3.92 -8.17
N PRO A 181 -11.98 -4.87 -9.10
CA PRO A 181 -11.48 -6.19 -8.73
C PRO A 181 -10.17 -6.12 -7.96
N GLY A 182 -9.23 -5.28 -8.41
CA GLY A 182 -7.93 -5.09 -7.76
C GLY A 182 -8.06 -4.59 -6.31
N ILE A 183 -8.94 -3.64 -6.06
CA ILE A 183 -9.20 -3.10 -4.72
C ILE A 183 -9.82 -4.17 -3.81
N ILE A 184 -10.80 -4.96 -4.29
CA ILE A 184 -11.40 -6.06 -3.51
C ILE A 184 -10.34 -7.08 -3.12
N PHE A 185 -9.51 -7.53 -4.07
CA PHE A 185 -8.41 -8.45 -3.77
C PHE A 185 -7.41 -7.86 -2.79
N SER A 186 -7.05 -6.58 -2.94
CA SER A 186 -6.16 -5.87 -2.02
C SER A 186 -6.73 -5.82 -0.60
N CYS A 187 -8.01 -5.51 -0.45
CA CYS A 187 -8.71 -5.49 0.84
C CYS A 187 -8.77 -6.86 1.52
N CYS A 188 -8.83 -7.95 0.76
CA CYS A 188 -8.85 -9.31 1.29
C CYS A 188 -7.44 -9.88 1.58
N ASN A 189 -6.39 -9.28 1.03
CA ASN A 189 -5.02 -9.81 1.08
C ASN A 189 -4.46 -9.95 2.51
N PHE A 190 -4.96 -9.20 3.50
CA PHE A 190 -4.48 -9.30 4.88
C PHE A 190 -4.62 -10.71 5.47
N VAL A 191 -5.65 -11.46 5.08
CA VAL A 191 -5.89 -12.85 5.54
C VAL A 191 -4.76 -13.76 5.05
N VAL A 192 -4.37 -13.61 3.78
CA VAL A 192 -3.29 -14.40 3.17
C VAL A 192 -1.95 -14.06 3.84
N VAL A 193 -1.68 -12.76 4.01
CA VAL A 193 -0.46 -12.27 4.68
C VAL A 193 -0.40 -12.76 6.12
N ALA A 194 -1.51 -12.72 6.87
CA ALA A 194 -1.58 -13.24 8.23
C ALA A 194 -1.26 -14.73 8.27
N GLY A 195 -1.85 -15.54 7.37
CA GLY A 195 -1.59 -16.98 7.29
C GLY A 195 -0.13 -17.33 6.97
N MET A 196 0.53 -16.55 6.12
CA MET A 196 1.96 -16.71 5.83
C MET A 196 2.84 -16.28 7.01
N THR A 197 2.47 -15.19 7.68
CA THR A 197 3.22 -14.64 8.82
C THR A 197 3.16 -15.56 10.04
N ILE A 198 2.01 -16.13 10.34
CA ILE A 198 1.80 -17.12 11.39
C ILE A 198 2.74 -18.32 11.20
N ARG A 199 2.92 -18.77 9.95
CA ARG A 199 3.83 -19.85 9.57
C ARG A 199 5.30 -19.41 9.47
N LYS A 200 5.64 -18.19 9.89
CA LYS A 200 7.00 -17.60 9.82
C LYS A 200 7.56 -17.53 8.39
N ARG A 201 6.72 -17.49 7.36
CA ARG A 201 7.13 -17.44 5.94
C ARG A 201 7.26 -16.00 5.42
N THR A 202 7.85 -15.11 6.22
CA THR A 202 7.98 -13.67 5.92
C THR A 202 8.81 -13.39 4.66
N VAL A 203 9.83 -14.21 4.38
CA VAL A 203 10.62 -14.10 3.15
C VAL A 203 9.75 -14.41 1.91
N GLN A 204 8.81 -15.35 2.01
CA GLN A 204 7.88 -15.64 0.92
C GLN A 204 6.91 -14.48 0.70
N VAL A 205 6.45 -13.82 1.77
CA VAL A 205 5.62 -12.59 1.66
C VAL A 205 6.39 -11.52 0.90
N ALA A 206 7.63 -11.22 1.30
CA ALA A 206 8.47 -10.24 0.64
C ALA A 206 8.72 -10.57 -0.83
N ARG A 207 9.03 -11.83 -1.13
CA ARG A 207 9.23 -12.31 -2.51
C ARG A 207 7.97 -12.15 -3.35
N ASN A 208 6.81 -12.56 -2.83
CA ASN A 208 5.54 -12.45 -3.54
C ASN A 208 5.19 -10.98 -3.86
N VAL A 209 5.41 -10.08 -2.90
CA VAL A 209 5.21 -8.63 -3.12
C VAL A 209 6.17 -8.10 -4.18
N ALA A 210 7.45 -8.50 -4.13
CA ALA A 210 8.44 -8.07 -5.12
C ALA A 210 8.10 -8.57 -6.53
N VAL A 211 7.70 -9.84 -6.66
CA VAL A 211 7.25 -10.42 -7.94
C VAL A 211 5.99 -9.73 -8.45
N ALA A 212 5.01 -9.49 -7.57
CA ALA A 212 3.79 -8.78 -7.94
C ALA A 212 4.09 -7.35 -8.40
N ALA A 213 4.99 -6.63 -7.70
CA ALA A 213 5.40 -5.29 -8.09
C ALA A 213 6.10 -5.27 -9.47
N LEU A 214 6.97 -6.24 -9.72
CA LEU A 214 7.64 -6.37 -11.02
C LEU A 214 6.63 -6.64 -12.14
N ILE A 215 5.72 -7.59 -11.94
CA ILE A 215 4.67 -7.92 -12.91
C ILE A 215 3.78 -6.70 -13.14
N ASN A 216 3.34 -6.01 -12.09
CA ASN A 216 2.51 -4.81 -12.18
C ASN A 216 3.21 -3.73 -13.03
N VAL A 217 4.48 -3.41 -12.74
CA VAL A 217 5.24 -2.42 -13.51
C VAL A 217 5.35 -2.84 -14.98
N LEU A 218 5.67 -4.11 -15.27
CA LEU A 218 5.77 -4.62 -16.65
C LEU A 218 4.42 -4.53 -17.37
N LEU A 219 3.33 -4.95 -16.72
CA LEU A 219 1.98 -4.85 -17.30
C LEU A 219 1.58 -3.40 -17.56
N ASN A 220 1.87 -2.49 -16.66
CA ASN A 220 1.62 -1.06 -16.86
C ASN A 220 2.37 -0.52 -18.08
N PHE A 221 3.66 -0.85 -18.26
CA PHE A 221 4.42 -0.45 -19.44
C PHE A 221 3.88 -1.02 -20.76
N LEU A 222 3.23 -2.19 -20.71
CA LEU A 222 2.63 -2.83 -21.88
C LEU A 222 1.20 -2.32 -22.16
N LEU A 223 0.38 -2.14 -21.12
CA LEU A 223 -1.05 -1.89 -21.27
C LEU A 223 -1.39 -0.39 -21.29
N VAL A 224 -0.68 0.45 -20.54
CA VAL A 224 -0.98 1.88 -20.46
C VAL A 224 -0.79 2.60 -21.80
N PRO A 225 0.27 2.35 -22.60
CA PRO A 225 0.44 3.04 -23.88
C PRO A 225 -0.69 2.77 -24.89
N SER A 226 -1.26 1.56 -24.88
CA SER A 226 -2.30 1.13 -25.84
C SER A 226 -3.72 1.19 -25.25
N GLY A 227 -3.88 0.86 -23.97
CA GLY A 227 -5.17 0.79 -23.27
C GLY A 227 -5.53 2.04 -22.48
N GLY A 228 -4.67 3.08 -22.49
CA GLY A 228 -4.90 4.30 -21.72
C GLY A 228 -5.02 4.04 -20.21
N LEU A 229 -5.89 4.80 -19.55
CA LEU A 229 -6.12 4.68 -18.10
C LEU A 229 -6.76 3.35 -17.69
N ALA A 230 -7.58 2.75 -18.55
CA ALA A 230 -8.15 1.42 -18.32
C ALA A 230 -7.06 0.34 -18.25
N GLY A 231 -6.00 0.48 -19.06
CA GLY A 231 -4.86 -0.42 -19.04
C GLY A 231 -4.05 -0.39 -17.73
N ALA A 232 -4.14 0.68 -16.96
CA ALA A 232 -3.51 0.76 -15.64
C ALA A 232 -4.37 0.11 -14.53
N GLY A 233 -5.69 -0.01 -14.76
CA GLY A 233 -6.63 -0.62 -13.82
C GLY A 233 -6.72 -2.15 -13.92
N LEU A 234 -6.18 -2.73 -15.00
CA LEU A 234 -6.15 -4.18 -15.24
C LEU A 234 -4.94 -4.84 -14.58
#